data_ad8c928bb28e2b91508f2dbebbf4654a
#
_entry.id   ad8c928bb28e2b91508f2dbebbf4654a
#
_cell.length_a   1.000
_cell.length_b   1.000
_cell.length_c   1.000
_cell.angle_alpha   90.00
_cell.angle_beta   90.00
_cell.angle_gamma   90.00
#
_symmetry.space_group_name_H-M   'P 1'
#
loop_
_entity.id
_entity.type
_entity.pdbx_description
1 polymer ?
#
loop_
_entity_poly.entity_id
_entity_poly.type
_entity_poly.pdbx_seq_one_letter_code
_entity_poly.pdbx_strand_id
1 'polypeptide(L)'
;MARANHTPRLAHTEEALTVLFCLIDDAYVPLNPRARRYESLKRLSDSEVITLALFQQLRGVESERSFLRDAERFFSQLFPGVVGLHPSSFHRRVRKLRRFLEPLRREVLSEMVGEPETLLVDSTLLSVLHPRQVPQGSGFPGGAWVRWGSFSVYGVKLHVLCSTNGVPISYELTPANVADVSLTEELIFEAALDDGVARRLLGDLAYRSEGLREALAEVDILLVTEPSERRRGMRQRVEIALSSLKRVFGLGETLATTLVGLATRIATKIAAYTYAFLLNRRLGRPQGRIKELWA
;
A
#
# COMPACT_ATOMS: atom_id res chain seq x y z
N MET A 1 1.68 36.34 -16.36
CA MET A 1 2.59 36.13 -15.19
C MET A 1 2.28 34.79 -14.52
N ALA A 2 2.62 33.64 -15.13
CA ALA A 2 2.31 32.30 -14.59
C ALA A 2 3.38 31.24 -14.91
N ARG A 3 4.64 31.62 -15.17
CA ARG A 3 5.71 30.67 -15.51
C ARG A 3 6.80 30.47 -14.44
N ALA A 4 6.79 31.23 -13.35
CA ALA A 4 7.87 31.22 -12.36
C ALA A 4 7.78 30.14 -11.27
N ASN A 5 6.63 29.45 -11.08
CA ASN A 5 6.40 28.52 -9.97
C ASN A 5 6.50 27.03 -10.35
N HIS A 6 6.74 26.69 -11.60
CA HIS A 6 6.79 25.27 -12.01
C HIS A 6 8.19 24.63 -11.94
N THR A 7 9.25 25.41 -12.12
CA THR A 7 10.62 24.90 -12.21
C THR A 7 11.14 24.28 -10.90
N PRO A 8 10.97 24.92 -9.71
CA PRO A 8 11.43 24.31 -8.45
C PRO A 8 10.69 23.02 -8.08
N ARG A 9 9.37 22.93 -8.36
CA ARG A 9 8.57 21.75 -8.07
C ARG A 9 8.91 20.56 -8.95
N LEU A 10 9.22 20.78 -10.22
CA LEU A 10 9.68 19.73 -11.13
C LEU A 10 11.04 19.17 -10.71
N ALA A 11 12.00 20.02 -10.38
CA ALA A 11 13.33 19.58 -9.94
C ALA A 11 13.25 18.71 -8.66
N HIS A 12 12.44 19.10 -7.68
CA HIS A 12 12.20 18.28 -6.47
C HIS A 12 11.49 16.95 -6.79
N THR A 13 10.60 16.93 -7.76
CA THR A 13 9.93 15.71 -8.20
C THR A 13 10.89 14.77 -8.92
N GLU A 14 11.77 15.28 -9.77
CA GLU A 14 12.80 14.51 -10.47
C GLU A 14 13.81 13.91 -9.50
N GLU A 15 14.25 14.67 -8.50
CA GLU A 15 15.13 14.19 -7.43
C GLU A 15 14.48 13.03 -6.66
N ALA A 16 13.25 13.23 -6.18
CA ALA A 16 12.52 12.19 -5.44
C ALA A 16 12.24 10.94 -6.30
N LEU A 17 11.98 11.13 -7.59
CA LEU A 17 11.77 10.04 -8.55
C LEU A 17 13.06 9.27 -8.83
N THR A 18 14.19 9.96 -8.92
CA THR A 18 15.51 9.35 -9.05
C THR A 18 15.89 8.55 -7.80
N VAL A 19 15.68 9.12 -6.61
CA VAL A 19 15.88 8.40 -5.34
C VAL A 19 14.99 7.17 -5.24
N LEU A 20 13.72 7.29 -5.61
CA LEU A 20 12.79 6.15 -5.64
C LEU A 20 13.27 5.05 -6.59
N PHE A 21 13.73 5.41 -7.78
CA PHE A 21 14.30 4.46 -8.73
C PHE A 21 15.51 3.72 -8.17
N CYS A 22 16.47 4.44 -7.59
CA CYS A 22 17.67 3.84 -6.99
C CYS A 22 17.30 2.85 -5.87
N LEU A 23 16.43 3.26 -4.96
CA LEU A 23 15.95 2.39 -3.86
C LEU A 23 15.30 1.11 -4.38
N ILE A 24 14.51 1.21 -5.45
CA ILE A 24 13.84 0.05 -6.06
C ILE A 24 14.83 -0.82 -6.82
N ASP A 25 15.73 -0.25 -7.61
CA ASP A 25 16.69 -1.01 -8.40
C ASP A 25 17.68 -1.76 -7.51
N ASP A 26 18.21 -1.09 -6.49
CA ASP A 26 19.13 -1.67 -5.50
C ASP A 26 18.52 -2.87 -4.76
N ALA A 27 17.23 -2.81 -4.42
CA ALA A 27 16.53 -3.90 -3.78
C ALA A 27 16.03 -4.97 -4.77
N TYR A 28 15.57 -4.58 -5.98
CA TYR A 28 14.99 -5.49 -6.95
C TYR A 28 16.02 -6.43 -7.60
N VAL A 29 17.20 -5.90 -7.93
CA VAL A 29 18.23 -6.68 -8.65
C VAL A 29 18.68 -7.90 -7.84
N PRO A 30 18.97 -7.81 -6.53
CA PRO A 30 19.28 -8.98 -5.70
C PRO A 30 18.11 -9.97 -5.58
N LEU A 31 16.86 -9.47 -5.48
CA LEU A 31 15.66 -10.30 -5.37
C LEU A 31 15.33 -11.08 -6.64
N ASN A 32 15.82 -10.63 -7.79
CA ASN A 32 15.56 -11.27 -9.07
C ASN A 32 16.85 -11.52 -9.85
N PRO A 33 17.46 -12.70 -9.76
CA PRO A 33 18.69 -13.05 -10.48
C PRO A 33 18.62 -12.88 -12.01
N ARG A 34 17.40 -12.76 -12.54
CA ARG A 34 17.17 -12.54 -13.97
C ARG A 34 16.74 -11.10 -14.28
N ALA A 35 16.86 -10.16 -13.33
CA ALA A 35 16.43 -8.76 -13.50
C ALA A 35 17.00 -8.13 -14.78
N ARG A 36 18.29 -8.29 -14.97
CA ARG A 36 19.04 -7.72 -16.12
C ARG A 36 18.94 -8.55 -17.40
N ARG A 37 18.30 -9.74 -17.37
CA ARG A 37 18.21 -10.60 -18.54
C ARG A 37 17.30 -9.96 -19.58
N TYR A 38 17.79 -9.87 -20.84
CA TYR A 38 17.08 -9.24 -21.94
C TYR A 38 16.67 -7.77 -21.69
N GLU A 39 17.41 -7.05 -20.86
CA GLU A 39 17.10 -5.65 -20.53
C GLU A 39 17.13 -4.78 -21.78
N SER A 40 18.09 -4.97 -22.69
CA SER A 40 18.18 -4.25 -23.97
C SER A 40 16.99 -4.44 -24.90
N LEU A 41 16.19 -5.50 -24.71
CA LEU A 41 14.96 -5.74 -25.47
C LEU A 41 13.72 -5.15 -24.82
N LYS A 42 13.83 -4.61 -23.61
CA LYS A 42 12.74 -4.00 -22.89
C LYS A 42 12.74 -2.48 -23.13
N ARG A 43 11.59 -1.90 -23.41
CA ARG A 43 11.43 -0.43 -23.47
C ARG A 43 11.71 0.26 -22.15
N LEU A 44 11.25 -0.36 -21.05
CA LEU A 44 11.53 0.02 -19.67
C LEU A 44 12.12 -1.19 -18.98
N SER A 45 13.08 -1.04 -18.10
CA SER A 45 13.52 -2.08 -17.17
C SER A 45 12.39 -2.48 -16.22
N ASP A 46 12.55 -3.56 -15.48
CA ASP A 46 11.54 -3.95 -14.50
C ASP A 46 11.52 -2.98 -13.32
N SER A 47 12.68 -2.46 -12.90
CA SER A 47 12.81 -1.43 -11.87
C SER A 47 12.14 -0.12 -12.28
N GLU A 48 12.27 0.32 -13.54
CA GLU A 48 11.57 1.50 -14.06
C GLU A 48 10.06 1.31 -14.04
N VAL A 49 9.56 0.12 -14.41
CA VAL A 49 8.11 -0.16 -14.36
C VAL A 49 7.59 -0.12 -12.93
N ILE A 50 8.31 -0.72 -11.96
CA ILE A 50 7.92 -0.68 -10.55
C ILE A 50 7.95 0.76 -10.05
N THR A 51 9.01 1.52 -10.33
CA THR A 51 9.15 2.93 -9.96
C THR A 51 7.98 3.77 -10.47
N LEU A 52 7.67 3.66 -11.75
CA LEU A 52 6.55 4.39 -12.35
C LEU A 52 5.19 3.97 -11.76
N ALA A 53 5.01 2.67 -11.45
CA ALA A 53 3.79 2.20 -10.81
C ALA A 53 3.61 2.75 -9.40
N LEU A 54 4.67 2.78 -8.58
CA LEU A 54 4.64 3.39 -7.24
C LEU A 54 4.45 4.91 -7.34
N PHE A 55 5.15 5.56 -8.27
CA PHE A 55 5.05 7.00 -8.49
C PHE A 55 3.64 7.42 -8.94
N GLN A 56 2.96 6.63 -9.77
CA GLN A 56 1.56 6.85 -10.11
C GLN A 56 0.68 6.95 -8.86
N GLN A 57 0.87 6.04 -7.91
CA GLN A 57 0.10 6.04 -6.67
C GLN A 57 0.45 7.23 -5.78
N LEU A 58 1.74 7.56 -5.67
CA LEU A 58 2.23 8.73 -4.93
C LEU A 58 1.63 10.04 -5.47
N ARG A 59 1.39 10.12 -6.77
CA ARG A 59 0.73 11.26 -7.44
C ARG A 59 -0.80 11.24 -7.30
N GLY A 60 -1.39 10.19 -6.74
CA GLY A 60 -2.83 10.03 -6.66
C GLY A 60 -3.54 9.94 -8.02
N VAL A 61 -2.85 9.48 -9.07
CA VAL A 61 -3.41 9.41 -10.43
C VAL A 61 -3.98 8.01 -10.68
N GLU A 62 -5.30 7.86 -10.61
CA GLU A 62 -5.96 6.55 -10.80
C GLU A 62 -5.87 6.03 -12.25
N SER A 63 -5.95 6.91 -13.24
CA SER A 63 -5.92 6.54 -14.65
C SER A 63 -4.50 6.31 -15.16
N GLU A 64 -4.13 5.08 -15.47
CA GLU A 64 -2.84 4.74 -16.09
C GLU A 64 -2.61 5.49 -17.41
N ARG A 65 -3.65 5.70 -18.20
CA ARG A 65 -3.56 6.46 -19.46
C ARG A 65 -3.19 7.94 -19.19
N SER A 66 -3.81 8.55 -18.18
CA SER A 66 -3.50 9.93 -17.81
C SER A 66 -2.09 10.03 -17.25
N PHE A 67 -1.73 9.11 -16.37
CA PHE A 67 -0.38 9.06 -15.78
C PHE A 67 0.71 8.90 -16.85
N LEU A 68 0.55 7.98 -17.80
CA LEU A 68 1.56 7.76 -18.85
C LEU A 68 1.73 8.96 -19.78
N ARG A 69 0.66 9.71 -20.07
CA ARG A 69 0.75 10.98 -20.82
C ARG A 69 1.56 12.03 -20.05
N ASP A 70 1.32 12.13 -18.75
CA ASP A 70 2.06 13.06 -17.88
C ASP A 70 3.53 12.61 -17.77
N ALA A 71 3.78 11.30 -17.60
CA ALA A 71 5.13 10.75 -17.54
C ALA A 71 5.91 10.97 -18.86
N GLU A 72 5.28 10.78 -20.00
CA GLU A 72 5.86 11.08 -21.32
C GLU A 72 6.20 12.56 -21.45
N ARG A 73 5.32 13.44 -21.00
CA ARG A 73 5.49 14.90 -21.12
C ARG A 73 6.57 15.45 -20.19
N PHE A 74 6.67 14.95 -18.97
CA PHE A 74 7.47 15.58 -17.93
C PHE A 74 8.71 14.76 -17.51
N PHE A 75 8.70 13.44 -17.75
CA PHE A 75 9.75 12.54 -17.24
C PHE A 75 10.37 11.66 -18.30
N SER A 76 10.15 11.96 -19.60
CA SER A 76 10.74 11.19 -20.70
C SER A 76 12.27 11.26 -20.75
N GLN A 77 12.88 12.28 -20.15
CA GLN A 77 14.34 12.36 -20.01
C GLN A 77 14.87 11.33 -19.02
N LEU A 78 14.15 11.10 -17.91
CA LEU A 78 14.50 10.10 -16.90
C LEU A 78 14.11 8.68 -17.33
N PHE A 79 12.98 8.54 -18.02
CA PHE A 79 12.42 7.27 -18.48
C PHE A 79 12.12 7.31 -19.99
N PRO A 80 13.15 7.25 -20.87
CA PRO A 80 12.92 7.36 -22.32
C PRO A 80 11.94 6.31 -22.88
N GLY A 81 11.88 5.14 -22.26
CA GLY A 81 10.98 4.06 -22.66
C GLY A 81 9.49 4.31 -22.43
N VAL A 82 9.12 5.42 -21.76
CA VAL A 82 7.71 5.78 -21.56
C VAL A 82 7.07 6.41 -22.80
N VAL A 83 7.88 7.00 -23.69
CA VAL A 83 7.40 7.67 -24.92
C VAL A 83 6.59 6.69 -25.78
N GLY A 84 5.31 6.97 -26.02
CA GLY A 84 4.40 6.12 -26.79
C GLY A 84 4.16 4.72 -26.14
N LEU A 85 4.34 4.56 -24.84
CA LEU A 85 4.05 3.31 -24.14
C LEU A 85 2.54 3.11 -24.01
N HIS A 86 2.03 1.99 -24.55
CA HIS A 86 0.60 1.70 -24.44
C HIS A 86 0.19 1.30 -23.02
N PRO A 87 -0.90 1.86 -22.44
CA PRO A 87 -1.34 1.57 -21.07
C PRO A 87 -1.52 0.09 -20.77
N SER A 88 -2.07 -0.70 -21.71
CA SER A 88 -2.24 -2.14 -21.50
C SER A 88 -0.91 -2.91 -21.39
N SER A 89 0.15 -2.41 -22.03
CA SER A 89 1.50 -3.00 -21.92
C SER A 89 2.11 -2.69 -20.57
N PHE A 90 1.95 -1.46 -20.08
CA PHE A 90 2.34 -1.06 -18.73
C PHE A 90 1.59 -1.88 -17.68
N HIS A 91 0.26 -1.91 -17.76
CA HIS A 91 -0.59 -2.67 -16.83
C HIS A 91 -0.21 -4.15 -16.74
N ARG A 92 -0.01 -4.83 -17.89
CA ARG A 92 0.42 -6.24 -17.90
C ARG A 92 1.76 -6.45 -17.19
N ARG A 93 2.70 -5.52 -17.35
CA ARG A 93 4.00 -5.60 -16.68
C ARG A 93 3.88 -5.39 -15.18
N VAL A 94 3.13 -4.38 -14.74
CA VAL A 94 2.86 -4.13 -13.32
C VAL A 94 2.25 -5.39 -12.68
N ARG A 95 1.26 -6.02 -13.32
CA ARG A 95 0.66 -7.28 -12.82
C ARG A 95 1.67 -8.41 -12.71
N LYS A 96 2.58 -8.58 -13.68
CA LYS A 96 3.64 -9.59 -13.63
C LYS A 96 4.63 -9.33 -12.51
N LEU A 97 4.94 -8.07 -12.26
CA LEU A 97 5.90 -7.63 -11.24
C LEU A 97 5.30 -7.55 -9.84
N ARG A 98 3.97 -7.69 -9.68
CA ARG A 98 3.28 -7.64 -8.38
C ARG A 98 3.96 -8.53 -7.33
N ARG A 99 4.42 -9.72 -7.71
CA ARG A 99 5.08 -10.68 -6.79
C ARG A 99 6.34 -10.13 -6.11
N PHE A 100 6.94 -9.06 -6.65
CA PHE A 100 8.11 -8.42 -6.09
C PHE A 100 7.77 -7.24 -5.19
N LEU A 101 6.51 -6.74 -5.22
CA LEU A 101 6.14 -5.54 -4.43
C LEU A 101 6.25 -5.80 -2.93
N GLU A 102 5.82 -6.97 -2.47
CA GLU A 102 5.91 -7.32 -1.05
C GLU A 102 7.35 -7.58 -0.59
N PRO A 103 8.19 -8.39 -1.27
CA PRO A 103 9.60 -8.48 -0.95
C PRO A 103 10.32 -7.12 -0.92
N LEU A 104 10.10 -6.26 -1.91
CA LEU A 104 10.67 -4.91 -1.95
C LEU A 104 10.19 -4.04 -0.77
N ARG A 105 8.92 -4.16 -0.39
CA ARG A 105 8.36 -3.44 0.75
C ARG A 105 8.97 -3.92 2.06
N ARG A 106 9.24 -5.22 2.22
CA ARG A 106 9.88 -5.81 3.41
C ARG A 106 11.30 -5.28 3.62
N GLU A 107 12.08 -5.07 2.57
CA GLU A 107 13.39 -4.41 2.67
C GLU A 107 13.25 -3.00 3.28
N VAL A 108 12.24 -2.24 2.84
CA VAL A 108 11.95 -0.91 3.41
C VAL A 108 11.50 -1.01 4.86
N LEU A 109 10.68 -2.00 5.21
CA LEU A 109 10.18 -2.19 6.57
C LEU A 109 11.30 -2.50 7.56
N SER A 110 12.25 -3.35 7.21
CA SER A 110 13.39 -3.69 8.06
C SER A 110 14.21 -2.44 8.42
N GLU A 111 14.36 -1.49 7.49
CA GLU A 111 15.04 -0.22 7.74
C GLU A 111 14.20 0.76 8.57
N MET A 112 12.87 0.78 8.36
CA MET A 112 12.00 1.84 8.88
C MET A 112 11.35 1.52 10.21
N VAL A 113 11.03 0.27 10.47
CA VAL A 113 10.21 -0.16 11.61
C VAL A 113 11.05 -0.93 12.64
N GLY A 114 12.01 -1.74 12.19
CA GLY A 114 12.75 -2.66 13.06
C GLY A 114 11.79 -3.66 13.74
N GLU A 115 12.06 -3.97 15.02
CA GLU A 115 11.25 -4.87 15.84
C GLU A 115 10.28 -4.05 16.73
N PRO A 116 9.00 -3.93 16.34
CA PRO A 116 8.05 -3.10 17.07
C PRO A 116 7.53 -3.80 18.33
N GLU A 117 7.64 -3.15 19.49
CA GLU A 117 7.06 -3.63 20.76
C GLU A 117 5.52 -3.49 20.79
N THR A 118 4.97 -2.61 19.99
CA THR A 118 3.52 -2.36 19.92
C THR A 118 3.06 -2.36 18.47
N LEU A 119 2.06 -3.16 18.21
CA LEU A 119 1.39 -3.34 16.91
C LEU A 119 -0.01 -2.74 16.97
N LEU A 120 -0.49 -2.22 15.87
CA LEU A 120 -1.82 -1.65 15.71
C LEU A 120 -2.57 -2.44 14.65
N VAL A 121 -3.75 -2.96 14.96
CA VAL A 121 -4.60 -3.67 13.99
C VAL A 121 -5.90 -2.91 13.76
N ASP A 122 -6.31 -2.81 12.50
CA ASP A 122 -7.58 -2.25 12.09
C ASP A 122 -7.97 -2.77 10.71
N SER A 123 -9.22 -2.59 10.33
CA SER A 123 -9.73 -2.96 9.03
C SER A 123 -10.47 -1.81 8.35
N THR A 124 -10.61 -1.91 7.04
CA THR A 124 -11.39 -0.92 6.30
C THR A 124 -12.14 -1.54 5.15
N LEU A 125 -13.41 -1.16 5.03
CA LEU A 125 -14.29 -1.57 3.94
C LEU A 125 -13.94 -0.81 2.65
N LEU A 126 -13.83 -1.55 1.55
CA LEU A 126 -13.61 -1.04 0.21
C LEU A 126 -14.79 -1.46 -0.67
N SER A 127 -15.60 -0.50 -1.11
CA SER A 127 -16.65 -0.75 -2.09
C SER A 127 -16.03 -1.05 -3.45
N VAL A 128 -16.40 -2.16 -4.06
CA VAL A 128 -15.89 -2.55 -5.39
C VAL A 128 -16.90 -2.29 -6.51
N LEU A 129 -18.18 -2.26 -6.17
CA LEU A 129 -19.27 -1.95 -7.10
C LEU A 129 -20.34 -1.12 -6.38
N HIS A 130 -20.94 -0.18 -7.12
CA HIS A 130 -22.13 0.48 -6.63
C HIS A 130 -23.26 -0.55 -6.48
N PRO A 131 -24.07 -0.53 -5.39
CA PRO A 131 -25.14 -1.53 -5.17
C PRO A 131 -26.08 -1.75 -6.36
N ARG A 132 -26.37 -0.70 -7.13
CA ARG A 132 -27.20 -0.79 -8.35
C ARG A 132 -26.53 -1.50 -9.53
N GLN A 133 -25.21 -1.69 -9.48
CA GLN A 133 -24.40 -2.31 -10.53
C GLN A 133 -24.07 -3.78 -10.22
N VAL A 134 -24.47 -4.26 -9.04
CA VAL A 134 -24.31 -5.68 -8.68
C VAL A 134 -25.48 -6.44 -9.29
N PRO A 135 -25.32 -7.07 -10.46
CA PRO A 135 -26.39 -7.88 -11.06
C PRO A 135 -26.66 -9.07 -10.16
N GLN A 136 -27.92 -9.54 -10.15
CA GLN A 136 -28.26 -10.78 -9.44
C GLN A 136 -27.41 -11.93 -10.02
N GLY A 137 -26.54 -12.50 -9.20
CA GLY A 137 -25.68 -13.63 -9.56
C GLY A 137 -24.33 -13.34 -10.22
N SER A 138 -24.00 -12.08 -10.51
CA SER A 138 -22.71 -11.70 -11.12
C SER A 138 -22.06 -10.53 -10.38
N GLY A 139 -21.63 -10.75 -9.13
CA GLY A 139 -20.87 -9.77 -8.38
C GLY A 139 -19.39 -9.75 -8.77
N PHE A 140 -18.65 -8.81 -8.20
CA PHE A 140 -17.19 -8.80 -8.28
C PHE A 140 -16.64 -10.06 -7.58
N PRO A 141 -15.82 -10.91 -8.25
CA PRO A 141 -15.27 -12.11 -7.65
C PRO A 141 -14.48 -11.79 -6.38
N GLY A 142 -14.83 -12.45 -5.26
CA GLY A 142 -14.23 -12.19 -3.95
C GLY A 142 -14.87 -11.04 -3.17
N GLY A 143 -15.88 -10.37 -3.71
CA GLY A 143 -16.69 -9.40 -2.98
C GLY A 143 -17.86 -10.06 -2.23
N ALA A 144 -18.32 -9.41 -1.17
CA ALA A 144 -19.51 -9.82 -0.43
C ALA A 144 -20.33 -8.61 0.01
N TRP A 145 -21.60 -8.87 0.33
CA TRP A 145 -22.47 -7.89 0.94
C TRP A 145 -22.19 -7.78 2.44
N VAL A 146 -22.10 -6.56 2.93
CA VAL A 146 -22.04 -6.26 4.36
C VAL A 146 -22.97 -5.09 4.68
N ARG A 147 -23.56 -5.10 5.87
CA ARG A 147 -24.34 -3.97 6.37
C ARG A 147 -23.42 -2.99 7.08
N TRP A 148 -23.42 -1.74 6.62
CA TRP A 148 -22.66 -0.65 7.21
C TRP A 148 -23.62 0.46 7.67
N GLY A 149 -23.94 0.48 8.96
CA GLY A 149 -24.98 1.36 9.49
C GLY A 149 -26.34 1.10 8.83
N SER A 150 -26.91 2.12 8.19
CA SER A 150 -28.18 2.05 7.45
C SER A 150 -28.05 1.56 6.01
N PHE A 151 -26.82 1.37 5.50
CA PHE A 151 -26.58 1.00 4.10
C PHE A 151 -26.04 -0.41 3.97
N SER A 152 -26.29 -1.03 2.81
CA SER A 152 -25.63 -2.27 2.40
C SER A 152 -24.55 -1.92 1.38
N VAL A 153 -23.33 -2.42 1.60
CA VAL A 153 -22.17 -2.22 0.73
C VAL A 153 -21.73 -3.56 0.17
N TYR A 154 -21.47 -3.61 -1.13
CA TYR A 154 -20.84 -4.76 -1.78
C TYR A 154 -19.35 -4.46 -1.98
N GLY A 155 -18.51 -5.29 -1.40
CA GLY A 155 -17.09 -5.00 -1.44
C GLY A 155 -16.19 -6.07 -0.85
N VAL A 156 -14.97 -5.64 -0.60
CA VAL A 156 -13.92 -6.38 0.12
C VAL A 156 -13.51 -5.60 1.36
N LYS A 157 -12.89 -6.27 2.30
CA LYS A 157 -12.30 -5.65 3.49
C LYS A 157 -10.79 -5.77 3.41
N LEU A 158 -10.10 -4.69 3.68
CA LEU A 158 -8.66 -4.65 3.85
C LEU A 158 -8.37 -4.63 5.34
N HIS A 159 -7.70 -5.68 5.83
CA HIS A 159 -7.17 -5.78 7.17
C HIS A 159 -5.71 -5.35 7.15
N VAL A 160 -5.28 -4.57 8.13
CA VAL A 160 -3.91 -4.02 8.16
C VAL A 160 -3.34 -4.10 9.57
N LEU A 161 -2.12 -4.61 9.68
CA LEU A 161 -1.28 -4.50 10.87
C LEU A 161 -0.27 -3.39 10.65
N CYS A 162 -0.20 -2.43 11.55
CA CYS A 162 0.69 -1.27 11.45
C CYS A 162 1.63 -1.17 12.65
N SER A 163 2.77 -0.51 12.43
CA SER A 163 3.61 0.00 13.51
C SER A 163 2.96 1.22 14.19
N THR A 164 3.50 1.61 15.35
CA THR A 164 3.07 2.83 16.06
C THR A 164 3.31 4.13 15.28
N ASN A 165 4.13 4.09 14.24
CA ASN A 165 4.33 5.21 13.32
C ASN A 165 3.30 5.24 12.18
N GLY A 166 2.39 4.24 12.11
CA GLY A 166 1.38 4.12 11.07
C GLY A 166 1.90 3.53 9.76
N VAL A 167 3.05 2.85 9.79
CA VAL A 167 3.58 2.14 8.61
C VAL A 167 2.95 0.75 8.57
N PRO A 168 2.28 0.35 7.47
CA PRO A 168 1.72 -1.00 7.33
C PRO A 168 2.83 -2.06 7.35
N ILE A 169 2.72 -3.03 8.27
CA ILE A 169 3.66 -4.16 8.40
C ILE A 169 3.15 -5.33 7.55
N SER A 170 1.91 -5.75 7.76
CA SER A 170 1.25 -6.76 6.94
C SER A 170 -0.18 -6.34 6.59
N TYR A 171 -0.77 -6.96 5.59
CA TYR A 171 -2.15 -6.68 5.18
C TYR A 171 -2.75 -7.86 4.43
N GLU A 172 -4.07 -8.01 4.56
CA GLU A 172 -4.84 -9.03 3.85
C GLU A 172 -6.17 -8.50 3.32
N LEU A 173 -6.65 -9.13 2.24
CA LEU A 173 -7.92 -8.83 1.59
C LEU A 173 -8.90 -9.98 1.75
N THR A 174 -10.06 -9.67 2.29
CA THR A 174 -11.15 -10.63 2.45
C THR A 174 -12.45 -10.14 1.81
N PRO A 175 -13.42 -11.02 1.58
CA PRO A 175 -14.80 -10.58 1.36
C PRO A 175 -15.27 -9.66 2.50
N ALA A 176 -16.11 -8.66 2.19
CA ALA A 176 -16.50 -7.63 3.15
C ALA A 176 -17.21 -8.15 4.42
N ASN A 177 -17.81 -9.32 4.35
CA ASN A 177 -18.53 -9.94 5.46
C ASN A 177 -17.67 -10.76 6.43
N VAL A 178 -16.37 -10.89 6.19
CA VAL A 178 -15.45 -11.57 7.11
C VAL A 178 -15.26 -10.71 8.37
N ALA A 179 -15.26 -11.35 9.54
CA ALA A 179 -15.09 -10.66 10.82
C ALA A 179 -13.65 -10.13 10.96
N ASP A 180 -13.48 -8.98 11.61
CA ASP A 180 -12.18 -8.32 11.75
C ASP A 180 -11.16 -9.18 12.52
N VAL A 181 -11.63 -9.89 13.54
CA VAL A 181 -10.81 -10.77 14.38
C VAL A 181 -10.21 -11.96 13.63
N SER A 182 -10.89 -12.43 12.58
CA SER A 182 -10.57 -13.72 11.91
C SER A 182 -9.21 -13.74 11.22
N LEU A 183 -8.64 -12.58 10.86
CA LEU A 183 -7.38 -12.46 10.12
C LEU A 183 -6.20 -12.01 10.98
N THR A 184 -6.41 -11.82 12.27
CA THR A 184 -5.38 -11.22 13.14
C THR A 184 -4.14 -12.11 13.27
N GLU A 185 -4.33 -13.41 13.47
CA GLU A 185 -3.23 -14.37 13.55
C GLU A 185 -2.45 -14.46 12.23
N GLU A 186 -3.15 -14.50 11.09
CA GLU A 186 -2.53 -14.52 9.77
C GLU A 186 -1.73 -13.25 9.49
N LEU A 187 -2.26 -12.08 9.88
CA LEU A 187 -1.54 -10.80 9.76
C LEU A 187 -0.24 -10.78 10.58
N ILE A 188 -0.26 -11.37 11.78
CA ILE A 188 0.92 -11.48 12.64
C ILE A 188 1.93 -12.45 12.04
N PHE A 189 1.48 -13.61 11.57
CA PHE A 189 2.33 -14.57 10.88
C PHE A 189 2.98 -13.97 9.63
N GLU A 190 2.20 -13.30 8.80
CA GLU A 190 2.69 -12.62 7.59
C GLU A 190 3.61 -11.41 7.90
N ALA A 191 3.54 -10.86 9.09
CA ALA A 191 4.46 -9.80 9.52
C ALA A 191 5.90 -10.30 9.67
N ALA A 192 6.10 -11.62 9.85
CA ALA A 192 7.39 -12.28 10.02
C ALA A 192 8.27 -11.57 11.07
N LEU A 193 7.68 -11.31 12.24
CA LEU A 193 8.34 -10.68 13.38
C LEU A 193 9.23 -11.71 14.10
N ASP A 194 10.30 -11.24 14.74
CA ASP A 194 11.19 -12.11 15.48
C ASP A 194 10.47 -12.79 16.66
N ASP A 195 10.71 -14.07 16.86
CA ASP A 195 10.18 -14.84 17.99
C ASP A 195 10.80 -14.40 19.32
N GLY A 196 10.04 -14.58 20.41
CA GLY A 196 10.51 -14.31 21.77
C GLY A 196 10.60 -12.84 22.16
N VAL A 197 10.11 -11.93 21.34
CA VAL A 197 9.94 -10.51 21.69
C VAL A 197 8.53 -10.27 22.18
N ALA A 198 8.38 -9.96 23.49
CA ALA A 198 7.07 -9.64 24.06
C ALA A 198 6.48 -8.38 23.42
N ARG A 199 5.29 -8.48 22.85
CA ARG A 199 4.62 -7.41 22.11
C ARG A 199 3.24 -7.11 22.66
N ARG A 200 2.69 -5.97 22.25
CA ARG A 200 1.30 -5.58 22.47
C ARG A 200 0.60 -5.39 21.14
N LEU A 201 -0.57 -6.00 20.99
CA LEU A 201 -1.47 -5.73 19.86
C LEU A 201 -2.63 -4.86 20.32
N LEU A 202 -2.73 -3.66 19.78
CA LEU A 202 -3.84 -2.73 20.03
C LEU A 202 -4.86 -2.84 18.91
N GLY A 203 -6.08 -3.25 19.25
CA GLY A 203 -7.25 -3.27 18.37
C GLY A 203 -8.42 -2.51 18.97
N ASP A 204 -9.51 -2.38 18.23
CA ASP A 204 -10.78 -1.89 18.79
C ASP A 204 -11.57 -3.02 19.45
N LEU A 205 -12.79 -2.71 19.87
CA LEU A 205 -13.64 -3.70 20.53
C LEU A 205 -14.07 -4.86 19.60
N ALA A 206 -14.00 -4.69 18.29
CA ALA A 206 -14.29 -5.75 17.32
C ALA A 206 -13.25 -6.88 17.36
N TYR A 207 -12.05 -6.60 17.88
CA TYR A 207 -10.98 -7.60 18.08
C TYR A 207 -11.06 -8.29 19.44
N ARG A 208 -12.06 -7.99 20.28
CA ARG A 208 -12.22 -8.62 21.58
C ARG A 208 -12.73 -10.06 21.42
N SER A 209 -11.80 -11.02 21.56
CA SER A 209 -12.04 -12.45 21.47
C SER A 209 -11.16 -13.17 22.48
N GLU A 210 -11.72 -14.09 23.27
CA GLU A 210 -10.95 -14.90 24.20
C GLU A 210 -10.02 -15.85 23.46
N GLY A 211 -10.51 -16.55 22.43
CA GLY A 211 -9.68 -17.45 21.63
C GLY A 211 -8.51 -16.73 20.96
N LEU A 212 -8.72 -15.50 20.44
CA LEU A 212 -7.61 -14.70 19.90
C LEU A 212 -6.62 -14.31 21.01
N ARG A 213 -7.10 -13.97 22.21
CA ARG A 213 -6.22 -13.62 23.33
C ARG A 213 -5.33 -14.80 23.72
N GLU A 214 -5.90 -16.01 23.80
CA GLU A 214 -5.18 -17.24 24.13
C GLU A 214 -4.15 -17.54 23.04
N ALA A 215 -4.54 -17.54 21.75
CA ALA A 215 -3.64 -17.80 20.65
C ALA A 215 -2.46 -16.81 20.58
N LEU A 216 -2.71 -15.52 20.82
CA LEU A 216 -1.67 -14.50 20.84
C LEU A 216 -0.73 -14.61 22.05
N ALA A 217 -1.24 -15.08 23.19
CA ALA A 217 -0.41 -15.32 24.38
C ALA A 217 0.61 -16.44 24.15
N GLU A 218 0.31 -17.44 23.33
CA GLU A 218 1.24 -18.52 22.95
C GLU A 218 2.49 -18.01 22.19
N VAL A 219 2.38 -16.83 21.59
CA VAL A 219 3.49 -16.19 20.84
C VAL A 219 3.93 -14.86 21.48
N ASP A 220 3.79 -14.74 22.81
CA ASP A 220 4.20 -13.59 23.61
C ASP A 220 3.58 -12.24 23.17
N ILE A 221 2.36 -12.26 22.65
CA ILE A 221 1.63 -11.05 22.23
C ILE A 221 0.43 -10.79 23.17
N LEU A 222 0.43 -9.65 23.85
CA LEU A 222 -0.67 -9.20 24.68
C LEU A 222 -1.72 -8.45 23.85
N LEU A 223 -2.90 -9.04 23.70
CA LEU A 223 -4.06 -8.35 23.07
C LEU A 223 -4.65 -7.30 24.02
N VAL A 224 -4.77 -6.08 23.53
CA VAL A 224 -5.31 -4.93 24.26
C VAL A 224 -6.41 -4.25 23.46
N THR A 225 -7.66 -4.42 23.89
CA THR A 225 -8.85 -3.86 23.23
C THR A 225 -9.57 -2.80 24.09
N GLU A 226 -9.12 -2.58 25.32
CA GLU A 226 -9.75 -1.63 26.23
C GLU A 226 -9.37 -0.17 25.91
N PRO A 227 -10.34 0.76 25.95
CA PRO A 227 -10.07 2.17 25.70
C PRO A 227 -9.29 2.80 26.87
N SER A 228 -8.17 3.44 26.57
CA SER A 228 -7.51 4.40 27.46
C SER A 228 -7.07 5.61 26.65
N GLU A 229 -6.90 6.79 27.25
CA GLU A 229 -6.54 8.02 26.53
C GLU A 229 -5.21 7.87 25.78
N ARG A 230 -4.18 7.30 26.43
CA ARG A 230 -2.88 7.06 25.82
C ARG A 230 -2.96 6.07 24.63
N ARG A 231 -3.76 5.02 24.75
CA ARG A 231 -3.97 4.00 23.71
C ARG A 231 -4.80 4.54 22.56
N ARG A 232 -5.76 5.46 22.84
CA ARG A 232 -6.54 6.14 21.81
C ARG A 232 -5.65 6.93 20.86
N GLY A 233 -4.67 7.66 21.37
CA GLY A 233 -3.68 8.37 20.55
C GLY A 233 -2.82 7.44 19.68
N MET A 234 -2.44 6.26 20.16
CA MET A 234 -1.70 5.28 19.37
C MET A 234 -2.60 4.64 18.30
N ARG A 235 -3.82 4.20 18.63
CA ARG A 235 -4.76 3.67 17.65
C ARG A 235 -5.10 4.66 16.55
N GLN A 236 -5.14 5.95 16.83
CA GLN A 236 -5.34 6.97 15.81
C GLN A 236 -4.30 6.90 14.68
N ARG A 237 -3.14 6.30 14.91
CA ARG A 237 -2.10 6.12 13.87
C ARG A 237 -2.53 5.17 12.76
N VAL A 238 -3.14 4.02 13.09
CA VAL A 238 -3.65 3.10 12.06
C VAL A 238 -4.84 3.72 11.32
N GLU A 239 -5.72 4.43 12.02
CA GLU A 239 -6.83 5.16 11.41
C GLU A 239 -6.31 6.25 10.43
N ILE A 240 -5.24 6.98 10.80
CA ILE A 240 -4.56 7.94 9.92
C ILE A 240 -3.96 7.24 8.71
N ALA A 241 -3.31 6.07 8.89
CA ALA A 241 -2.76 5.29 7.79
C ALA A 241 -3.84 4.87 6.80
N LEU A 242 -4.93 4.27 7.28
CA LEU A 242 -6.07 3.88 6.44
C LEU A 242 -6.76 5.08 5.77
N SER A 243 -6.93 6.19 6.50
CA SER A 243 -7.44 7.44 5.95
C SER A 243 -6.54 8.01 4.85
N SER A 244 -5.21 7.95 5.05
CA SER A 244 -4.24 8.39 4.05
C SER A 244 -4.28 7.51 2.81
N LEU A 245 -4.32 6.19 2.97
CA LEU A 245 -4.50 5.24 1.86
C LEU A 245 -5.80 5.52 1.09
N LYS A 246 -6.90 5.84 1.77
CA LYS A 246 -8.17 6.19 1.11
C LYS A 246 -8.12 7.54 0.40
N ARG A 247 -7.63 8.59 1.06
CA ARG A 247 -7.75 9.97 0.58
C ARG A 247 -6.61 10.40 -0.35
N VAL A 248 -5.39 9.93 -0.08
CA VAL A 248 -4.20 10.32 -0.86
C VAL A 248 -3.96 9.34 -2.00
N PHE A 249 -4.13 8.04 -1.71
CA PHE A 249 -3.85 6.98 -2.67
C PHE A 249 -5.10 6.43 -3.36
N GLY A 250 -6.28 6.98 -3.10
CA GLY A 250 -7.54 6.55 -3.73
C GLY A 250 -7.87 5.08 -3.50
N LEU A 251 -7.58 4.54 -2.29
CA LEU A 251 -7.77 3.11 -2.01
C LEU A 251 -9.22 2.65 -2.22
N GLY A 252 -10.21 3.53 -1.96
CA GLY A 252 -11.64 3.24 -2.15
C GLY A 252 -12.15 3.41 -3.59
N GLU A 253 -11.33 3.97 -4.48
CA GLU A 253 -11.72 4.35 -5.86
C GLU A 253 -10.93 3.55 -6.91
N THR A 254 -10.62 2.30 -6.61
CA THR A 254 -9.89 1.47 -7.56
C THR A 254 -10.77 1.17 -8.78
N LEU A 255 -10.25 1.42 -9.98
CA LEU A 255 -10.92 1.08 -11.25
C LEU A 255 -10.75 -0.40 -11.61
N ALA A 256 -10.57 -1.27 -10.61
CA ALA A 256 -10.34 -2.68 -10.83
C ALA A 256 -11.65 -3.41 -11.10
N THR A 257 -11.68 -4.23 -12.15
CA THR A 257 -12.82 -5.08 -12.52
C THR A 257 -12.60 -6.56 -12.20
N THR A 258 -11.42 -6.92 -11.69
CA THR A 258 -11.05 -8.29 -11.31
C THR A 258 -10.33 -8.31 -9.97
N LEU A 259 -10.44 -9.42 -9.23
CA LEU A 259 -9.75 -9.58 -7.94
C LEU A 259 -8.21 -9.43 -8.08
N VAL A 260 -7.62 -10.02 -9.12
CA VAL A 260 -6.17 -9.87 -9.38
C VAL A 260 -5.79 -8.42 -9.67
N GLY A 261 -6.63 -7.69 -10.42
CA GLY A 261 -6.44 -6.26 -10.68
C GLY A 261 -6.53 -5.44 -9.40
N LEU A 262 -7.54 -5.72 -8.56
CA LEU A 262 -7.72 -5.07 -7.27
C LEU A 262 -6.52 -5.32 -6.34
N ALA A 263 -6.15 -6.58 -6.15
CA ALA A 263 -5.01 -6.95 -5.32
C ALA A 263 -3.69 -6.32 -5.81
N THR A 264 -3.50 -6.20 -7.14
CA THR A 264 -2.33 -5.51 -7.71
C THR A 264 -2.34 -4.02 -7.35
N ARG A 265 -3.47 -3.34 -7.49
CA ARG A 265 -3.59 -1.91 -7.16
C ARG A 265 -3.40 -1.66 -5.67
N ILE A 266 -3.99 -2.49 -4.81
CA ILE A 266 -3.83 -2.37 -3.36
C ILE A 266 -2.36 -2.60 -2.96
N ALA A 267 -1.72 -3.66 -3.45
CA ALA A 267 -0.31 -3.92 -3.20
C ALA A 267 0.58 -2.74 -3.64
N THR A 268 0.29 -2.16 -4.81
CA THR A 268 1.04 -1.00 -5.31
C THR A 268 0.81 0.24 -4.44
N LYS A 269 -0.43 0.49 -3.97
CA LYS A 269 -0.76 1.62 -3.09
C LYS A 269 -0.09 1.48 -1.71
N ILE A 270 -0.12 0.29 -1.12
CA ILE A 270 0.53 0.03 0.18
C ILE A 270 2.05 0.12 0.06
N ALA A 271 2.64 -0.45 -0.99
CA ALA A 271 4.07 -0.30 -1.26
C ALA A 271 4.45 1.17 -1.45
N ALA A 272 3.70 1.93 -2.26
CA ALA A 272 3.94 3.36 -2.45
C ALA A 272 3.83 4.15 -1.14
N TYR A 273 2.86 3.83 -0.29
CA TYR A 273 2.72 4.43 1.03
C TYR A 273 3.94 4.14 1.91
N THR A 274 4.41 2.89 1.96
CA THR A 274 5.60 2.50 2.73
C THR A 274 6.86 3.21 2.20
N TYR A 275 7.06 3.23 0.88
CA TYR A 275 8.17 3.95 0.26
C TYR A 275 8.12 5.47 0.49
N ALA A 276 6.92 6.06 0.64
CA ALA A 276 6.80 7.49 0.94
C ALA A 276 7.45 7.88 2.28
N PHE A 277 7.37 7.02 3.30
CA PHE A 277 8.07 7.23 4.57
C PHE A 277 9.59 7.19 4.40
N LEU A 278 10.10 6.20 3.65
CA LEU A 278 11.53 6.10 3.37
C LEU A 278 12.03 7.28 2.54
N LEU A 279 11.29 7.68 1.50
CA LEU A 279 11.62 8.85 0.69
C LEU A 279 11.70 10.13 1.54
N ASN A 280 10.71 10.38 2.39
CA ASN A 280 10.72 11.53 3.29
C ASN A 280 11.96 11.50 4.20
N ARG A 281 12.31 10.31 4.74
CA ARG A 281 13.50 10.14 5.56
C ARG A 281 14.78 10.43 4.78
N ARG A 282 14.93 9.89 3.56
CA ARG A 282 16.11 10.11 2.70
C ARG A 282 16.25 11.56 2.26
N LEU A 283 15.14 12.27 2.08
CA LEU A 283 15.11 13.68 1.70
C LEU A 283 15.12 14.64 2.91
N GLY A 284 15.34 14.13 4.14
CA GLY A 284 15.36 14.94 5.36
C GLY A 284 14.02 15.59 5.72
N ARG A 285 12.91 15.02 5.30
CA ARG A 285 11.54 15.52 5.51
C ARG A 285 10.82 14.76 6.62
N PRO A 286 9.78 15.34 7.26
CA PRO A 286 8.97 14.64 8.23
C PRO A 286 8.29 13.41 7.59
N GLN A 287 8.54 12.22 8.12
CA GLN A 287 8.20 10.93 7.49
C GLN A 287 6.70 10.78 7.16
N GLY A 288 5.80 11.21 8.06
CA GLY A 288 4.35 11.08 7.87
C GLY A 288 3.70 12.14 6.96
N ARG A 289 4.46 13.12 6.45
CA ARG A 289 3.93 14.19 5.57
C ARG A 289 3.98 13.79 4.10
N ILE A 290 3.21 12.76 3.76
CA ILE A 290 3.24 12.14 2.42
C ILE A 290 2.76 13.09 1.32
N LYS A 291 1.77 13.94 1.60
CA LYS A 291 1.24 14.91 0.62
C LYS A 291 2.27 15.94 0.17
N GLU A 292 3.25 16.24 1.01
CA GLU A 292 4.28 17.24 0.74
C GLU A 292 5.44 16.70 -0.12
N LEU A 293 5.48 15.39 -0.40
CA LEU A 293 6.49 14.80 -1.27
C LEU A 293 6.50 15.41 -2.68
N TRP A 294 5.32 15.88 -3.15
CA TRP A 294 5.09 16.34 -4.52
C TRP A 294 4.44 17.74 -4.58
N ALA A 295 4.34 18.42 -3.43
CA ALA A 295 3.72 19.75 -3.33
C ALA A 295 4.68 20.88 -3.74
#